data_bf9e5cf073b00449ae155890596fe611
#
_entry.id   bf9e5cf073b00449ae155890596fe611
#
_cell.length_a   1.000
_cell.length_b   1.000
_cell.length_c   1.000
_cell.angle_alpha   90.00
_cell.angle_beta   90.00
_cell.angle_gamma   90.00
#
_symmetry.space_group_name_H-M   'P 1'
#
loop_
_entity.id
_entity.type
_entity.pdbx_description
1 polymer ?
#
loop_
_entity_poly.entity_id
_entity_poly.type
_entity_poly.pdbx_seq_one_letter_code
_entity_poly.pdbx_strand_id
1 'polypeptide(L)'
;MTPRTVLITGCSTGIGRACAQRLAGAGHTVYATARRLESVEDLKAAGCRTLALDVTDEASMTAAVQAIEAESGAVGALVNNAGYSQSGAIETLSMDDLRRQFETNVFGLVRMTQLVLPGMRKAGSGRIVNMSSMGANFVFPGGGAYHASKYAVEAISDALRFEVKGFGIGVTLIQPGAIRTEFASTVKAGLPEGEGPYAAFNAEVGKATSDAYEKGPLAKLGGEPDDVAKAVEKAIDAKRAPIRMRVTPSAHLLITQKRLLRDRGWDAFVGTQFPRPR
;
A
#
# COMPACT_ATOMS: atom_id res chain seq x y z
N MET A 1 19.56 -17.16 4.90
CA MET A 1 18.96 -15.85 4.55
C MET A 1 20.06 -14.81 4.64
N THR A 2 20.21 -13.95 3.66
CA THR A 2 21.23 -12.87 3.72
C THR A 2 20.57 -11.61 4.26
N PRO A 3 20.99 -11.06 5.41
CA PRO A 3 20.47 -9.82 5.96
C PRO A 3 20.53 -8.69 4.93
N ARG A 4 19.53 -7.83 4.92
CA ARG A 4 19.44 -6.67 4.03
C ARG A 4 19.18 -5.40 4.82
N THR A 5 19.64 -4.28 4.30
CA THR A 5 19.18 -2.95 4.73
C THR A 5 17.80 -2.71 4.10
N VAL A 6 16.75 -2.62 4.92
CA VAL A 6 15.35 -2.51 4.49
C VAL A 6 14.79 -1.15 4.88
N LEU A 7 14.33 -0.38 3.91
CA LEU A 7 13.61 0.87 4.14
C LEU A 7 12.10 0.62 3.96
N ILE A 8 11.29 1.01 4.96
CA ILE A 8 9.85 0.85 4.93
C ILE A 8 9.19 2.21 5.14
N THR A 9 8.32 2.62 4.23
CA THR A 9 7.56 3.87 4.37
C THR A 9 6.21 3.64 5.06
N GLY A 10 5.79 4.58 5.94
CA GLY A 10 4.48 4.54 6.58
C GLY A 10 4.33 3.48 7.67
N CYS A 11 5.23 3.48 8.67
CA CYS A 11 5.29 2.49 9.76
C CYS A 11 4.56 2.92 11.04
N SER A 12 3.84 4.05 11.05
CA SER A 12 3.16 4.52 12.26
C SER A 12 2.11 3.53 12.78
N THR A 13 1.39 2.87 11.88
CA THR A 13 0.34 1.90 12.22
C THR A 13 0.24 0.76 11.19
N GLY A 14 -0.63 -0.19 11.43
CA GLY A 14 -1.09 -1.18 10.45
C GLY A 14 0.02 -2.03 9.81
N ILE A 15 -0.05 -2.17 8.49
CA ILE A 15 0.81 -3.07 7.71
C ILE A 15 2.28 -2.68 7.80
N GLY A 16 2.61 -1.39 7.67
CA GLY A 16 3.99 -0.91 7.71
C GLY A 16 4.67 -1.23 9.04
N ARG A 17 3.94 -1.03 10.14
CA ARG A 17 4.41 -1.36 11.48
C ARG A 17 4.66 -2.85 11.66
N ALA A 18 3.72 -3.69 11.23
CA ALA A 18 3.86 -5.14 11.28
C ALA A 18 5.06 -5.63 10.42
N CYS A 19 5.24 -5.05 9.23
CA CYS A 19 6.40 -5.33 8.39
C CYS A 19 7.72 -4.97 9.09
N ALA A 20 7.79 -3.80 9.75
CA ALA A 20 8.98 -3.36 10.45
C ALA A 20 9.37 -4.34 11.57
N GLN A 21 8.43 -4.68 12.44
CA GLN A 21 8.65 -5.63 13.54
C GLN A 21 9.07 -7.01 13.03
N ARG A 22 8.37 -7.54 12.03
CA ARG A 22 8.65 -8.87 11.48
C ARG A 22 10.03 -8.95 10.83
N LEU A 23 10.38 -7.98 9.98
CA LEU A 23 11.64 -7.99 9.27
C LEU A 23 12.84 -7.75 10.19
N ALA A 24 12.69 -6.93 11.24
CA ALA A 24 13.70 -6.78 12.28
C ALA A 24 13.89 -8.09 13.04
N GLY A 25 12.80 -8.77 13.44
CA GLY A 25 12.84 -10.08 14.07
C GLY A 25 13.46 -11.18 13.19
N ALA A 26 13.38 -11.04 11.86
CA ALA A 26 14.03 -11.92 10.89
C ALA A 26 15.53 -11.61 10.67
N GLY A 27 16.08 -10.60 11.35
CA GLY A 27 17.51 -10.26 11.30
C GLY A 27 17.92 -9.28 10.20
N HIS A 28 16.96 -8.59 9.57
CA HIS A 28 17.26 -7.49 8.68
C HIS A 28 17.58 -6.20 9.43
N THR A 29 18.40 -5.32 8.84
CA THR A 29 18.57 -3.95 9.34
C THR A 29 17.40 -3.10 8.83
N VAL A 30 16.40 -2.85 9.66
CA VAL A 30 15.16 -2.20 9.26
C VAL A 30 15.14 -0.74 9.64
N TYR A 31 14.90 0.13 8.68
CA TYR A 31 14.58 1.53 8.87
C TYR A 31 13.06 1.72 8.74
N ALA A 32 12.41 1.85 9.88
CA ALA A 32 10.99 2.11 9.99
C ALA A 32 10.74 3.63 9.93
N THR A 33 9.94 4.09 8.97
CA THR A 33 9.76 5.52 8.78
C THR A 33 8.30 5.96 8.83
N ALA A 34 8.08 7.18 9.30
CA ALA A 34 6.81 7.88 9.29
C ALA A 34 7.03 9.40 9.21
N ARG A 35 5.98 10.16 8.86
CA ARG A 35 6.05 11.63 8.82
C ARG A 35 6.44 12.25 10.16
N ARG A 36 5.90 11.71 11.26
CA ARG A 36 6.23 12.10 12.63
C ARG A 36 7.09 11.01 13.25
N LEU A 37 8.33 11.35 13.62
CA LEU A 37 9.29 10.40 14.18
C LEU A 37 8.75 9.71 15.45
N GLU A 38 8.07 10.47 16.30
CA GLU A 38 7.52 9.99 17.59
C GLU A 38 6.56 8.81 17.40
N SER A 39 5.88 8.74 16.24
CA SER A 39 4.92 7.66 15.96
C SER A 39 5.55 6.30 15.66
N VAL A 40 6.87 6.24 15.55
CA VAL A 40 7.63 5.00 15.26
C VAL A 40 8.79 4.76 16.24
N GLU A 41 9.03 5.65 17.22
CA GLU A 41 10.17 5.54 18.12
C GLU A 41 10.16 4.27 18.97
N ASP A 42 8.99 3.80 19.34
CA ASP A 42 8.81 2.55 20.09
C ASP A 42 9.24 1.30 19.30
N LEU A 43 9.31 1.38 17.96
CA LEU A 43 9.85 0.31 17.13
C LEU A 43 11.36 0.07 17.33
N LYS A 44 12.06 1.00 17.98
CA LYS A 44 13.45 0.78 18.41
C LYS A 44 13.56 -0.41 19.36
N ALA A 45 12.56 -0.62 20.22
CA ALA A 45 12.50 -1.79 21.11
C ALA A 45 12.36 -3.11 20.33
N ALA A 46 11.82 -3.08 19.13
CA ALA A 46 11.75 -4.24 18.23
C ALA A 46 13.02 -4.41 17.36
N GLY A 47 14.07 -3.63 17.58
CA GLY A 47 15.33 -3.67 16.84
C GLY A 47 15.32 -2.84 15.53
N CYS A 48 14.33 -2.01 15.30
CA CYS A 48 14.30 -1.11 14.16
C CYS A 48 15.13 0.16 14.41
N ARG A 49 15.66 0.73 13.35
CA ARG A 49 16.09 2.12 13.28
C ARG A 49 14.92 2.96 12.81
N THR A 50 14.79 4.18 13.32
CA THR A 50 13.62 5.01 13.04
C THR A 50 14.05 6.34 12.44
N LEU A 51 13.35 6.79 11.40
CA LEU A 51 13.59 8.07 10.73
C LEU A 51 12.27 8.78 10.39
N ALA A 52 12.30 10.10 10.42
CA ALA A 52 11.24 10.89 9.81
C ALA A 52 11.32 10.79 8.28
N LEU A 53 10.20 10.53 7.63
CA LEU A 53 10.09 10.51 6.17
C LEU A 53 8.66 10.81 5.74
N ASP A 54 8.50 11.88 4.97
CA ASP A 54 7.28 12.19 4.24
C ASP A 54 7.48 11.89 2.75
N VAL A 55 6.68 10.97 2.21
CA VAL A 55 6.75 10.59 0.80
C VAL A 55 6.21 11.65 -0.17
N THR A 56 5.68 12.75 0.35
CA THR A 56 5.24 13.92 -0.43
C THR A 56 6.24 15.08 -0.38
N ASP A 57 7.35 14.91 0.33
CA ASP A 57 8.41 15.92 0.48
C ASP A 57 9.74 15.38 -0.09
N GLU A 58 10.19 15.97 -1.16
CA GLU A 58 11.45 15.61 -1.86
C GLU A 58 12.68 15.70 -0.96
N ALA A 59 12.76 16.75 -0.14
CA ALA A 59 13.90 16.95 0.76
C ALA A 59 13.91 15.87 1.85
N SER A 60 12.74 15.54 2.41
CA SER A 60 12.57 14.50 3.42
C SER A 60 12.96 13.12 2.87
N MET A 61 12.49 12.77 1.66
CA MET A 61 12.82 11.50 1.01
C MET A 61 14.32 11.38 0.74
N THR A 62 14.93 12.42 0.19
CA THR A 62 16.34 12.45 -0.15
C THR A 62 17.22 12.34 1.09
N ALA A 63 16.92 13.13 2.14
CA ALA A 63 17.66 13.10 3.39
C ALA A 63 17.60 11.71 4.07
N ALA A 64 16.42 11.07 4.08
CA ALA A 64 16.27 9.74 4.65
C ALA A 64 17.11 8.69 3.91
N VAL A 65 17.09 8.68 2.57
CA VAL A 65 17.89 7.72 1.78
C VAL A 65 19.38 7.98 1.99
N GLN A 66 19.84 9.23 1.96
CA GLN A 66 21.24 9.59 2.20
C GLN A 66 21.72 9.17 3.60
N ALA A 67 20.90 9.39 4.64
CA ALA A 67 21.23 8.96 6.00
C ALA A 67 21.41 7.43 6.09
N ILE A 68 20.51 6.68 5.46
CA ILE A 68 20.59 5.21 5.43
C ILE A 68 21.84 4.74 4.68
N GLU A 69 22.11 5.33 3.51
CA GLU A 69 23.26 4.93 2.69
C GLU A 69 24.59 5.27 3.36
N ALA A 70 24.67 6.38 4.08
CA ALA A 70 25.85 6.75 4.85
C ALA A 70 26.12 5.80 6.02
N GLU A 71 25.07 5.31 6.68
CA GLU A 71 25.19 4.45 7.88
C GLU A 71 25.31 2.96 7.52
N SER A 72 24.56 2.48 6.52
CA SER A 72 24.38 1.04 6.25
C SER A 72 24.68 0.64 4.81
N GLY A 73 25.19 1.54 4.00
CA GLY A 73 25.38 1.31 2.57
C GLY A 73 24.05 1.32 1.80
N ALA A 74 24.04 0.78 0.60
CA ALA A 74 22.88 0.83 -0.27
C ALA A 74 21.62 0.21 0.39
N VAL A 75 20.48 0.83 0.18
CA VAL A 75 19.19 0.24 0.54
C VAL A 75 19.00 -1.05 -0.26
N GLY A 76 19.06 -2.19 0.41
CA GLY A 76 18.97 -3.52 -0.22
C GLY A 76 17.52 -3.95 -0.49
N ALA A 77 16.56 -3.39 0.23
CA ALA A 77 15.13 -3.57 -0.02
C ALA A 77 14.34 -2.30 0.32
N LEU A 78 13.41 -1.91 -0.56
CA LEU A 78 12.45 -0.83 -0.34
C LEU A 78 11.05 -1.42 -0.25
N VAL A 79 10.33 -1.11 0.83
CA VAL A 79 8.91 -1.41 0.99
C VAL A 79 8.13 -0.10 0.90
N ASN A 80 7.57 0.18 -0.26
CA ASN A 80 6.66 1.29 -0.50
C ASN A 80 5.27 0.96 0.06
N ASN A 81 5.08 1.25 1.36
CA ASN A 81 3.83 0.95 2.05
C ASN A 81 3.01 2.21 2.36
N ALA A 82 3.62 3.38 2.48
CA ALA A 82 2.89 4.63 2.74
C ALA A 82 1.75 4.82 1.75
N GLY A 83 0.56 5.12 2.27
CA GLY A 83 -0.63 5.31 1.45
C GLY A 83 -1.89 5.42 2.30
N TYR A 84 -2.93 5.97 1.72
CA TYR A 84 -4.26 6.11 2.33
C TYR A 84 -5.35 6.00 1.26
N SER A 85 -6.61 6.07 1.67
CA SER A 85 -7.76 6.08 0.76
C SER A 85 -8.53 7.39 0.90
N GLN A 86 -8.62 8.14 -0.20
CA GLN A 86 -9.59 9.21 -0.38
C GLN A 86 -10.86 8.60 -0.96
N SER A 87 -11.98 8.82 -0.30
CA SER A 87 -13.28 8.25 -0.66
C SER A 87 -14.31 9.34 -0.92
N GLY A 88 -15.32 9.02 -1.72
CA GLY A 88 -16.42 9.90 -2.10
C GLY A 88 -16.84 9.68 -3.56
N ALA A 89 -18.00 10.19 -3.92
CA ALA A 89 -18.42 10.25 -5.31
C ALA A 89 -17.47 11.16 -6.11
N ILE A 90 -17.09 10.75 -7.32
CA ILE A 90 -16.09 11.49 -8.12
C ILE A 90 -16.48 12.96 -8.34
N GLU A 91 -17.76 13.24 -8.51
CA GLU A 91 -18.26 14.60 -8.70
C GLU A 91 -18.03 15.48 -7.45
N THR A 92 -18.03 14.89 -6.26
CA THR A 92 -17.91 15.64 -4.99
C THR A 92 -16.49 15.72 -4.45
N LEU A 93 -15.55 14.97 -5.03
CA LEU A 93 -14.14 15.06 -4.63
C LEU A 93 -13.49 16.32 -5.20
N SER A 94 -12.79 17.07 -4.35
CA SER A 94 -11.99 18.19 -4.84
C SER A 94 -10.79 17.69 -5.67
N MET A 95 -10.36 18.52 -6.60
CA MET A 95 -9.13 18.22 -7.37
C MET A 95 -7.89 18.13 -6.46
N ASP A 96 -7.89 18.84 -5.34
CA ASP A 96 -6.79 18.79 -4.38
C ASP A 96 -6.78 17.48 -3.60
N ASP A 97 -7.95 16.90 -3.28
CA ASP A 97 -8.05 15.56 -2.69
C ASP A 97 -7.53 14.50 -3.66
N LEU A 98 -7.91 14.59 -4.94
CA LEU A 98 -7.40 13.70 -5.98
C LEU A 98 -5.88 13.82 -6.13
N ARG A 99 -5.34 15.03 -6.18
CA ARG A 99 -3.89 15.25 -6.26
C ARG A 99 -3.17 14.67 -5.05
N ARG A 100 -3.63 14.96 -3.82
CA ARG A 100 -3.04 14.41 -2.59
C ARG A 100 -3.05 12.89 -2.55
N GLN A 101 -4.13 12.26 -3.06
CA GLN A 101 -4.19 10.79 -3.17
C GLN A 101 -3.07 10.26 -4.07
N PHE A 102 -2.85 10.89 -5.22
CA PHE A 102 -1.80 10.50 -6.16
C PHE A 102 -0.40 10.87 -5.67
N GLU A 103 -0.22 12.04 -5.05
CA GLU A 103 1.07 12.43 -4.47
C GLU A 103 1.57 11.38 -3.50
N THR A 104 0.73 10.93 -2.56
CA THR A 104 1.13 9.94 -1.58
C THR A 104 1.27 8.54 -2.18
N ASN A 105 0.23 8.05 -2.87
CA ASN A 105 0.14 6.64 -3.24
C ASN A 105 0.93 6.28 -4.50
N VAL A 106 1.21 7.26 -5.36
CA VAL A 106 1.82 7.04 -6.68
C VAL A 106 3.14 7.79 -6.80
N PHE A 107 3.15 9.11 -6.73
CA PHE A 107 4.35 9.90 -6.99
C PHE A 107 5.41 9.70 -5.91
N GLY A 108 5.02 9.66 -4.64
CA GLY A 108 5.94 9.34 -3.54
C GLY A 108 6.57 7.95 -3.67
N LEU A 109 5.77 6.94 -4.05
CA LEU A 109 6.27 5.59 -4.34
C LEU A 109 7.29 5.58 -5.48
N VAL A 110 6.97 6.28 -6.58
CA VAL A 110 7.89 6.40 -7.73
C VAL A 110 9.17 7.10 -7.31
N ARG A 111 9.06 8.20 -6.58
CA ARG A 111 10.23 8.98 -6.19
C ARG A 111 11.12 8.22 -5.21
N MET A 112 10.57 7.57 -4.20
CA MET A 112 11.33 6.69 -3.31
C MET A 112 12.06 5.60 -4.09
N THR A 113 11.41 5.01 -5.08
CA THR A 113 12.01 4.01 -5.97
C THR A 113 13.20 4.59 -6.73
N GLN A 114 13.04 5.78 -7.33
CA GLN A 114 14.12 6.46 -8.06
C GLN A 114 15.33 6.75 -7.18
N LEU A 115 15.11 7.13 -5.92
CA LEU A 115 16.19 7.46 -4.98
C LEU A 115 17.02 6.25 -4.58
N VAL A 116 16.42 5.06 -4.42
CA VAL A 116 17.18 3.86 -4.01
C VAL A 116 17.77 3.06 -5.18
N LEU A 117 17.25 3.22 -6.39
CA LEU A 117 17.70 2.47 -7.57
C LEU A 117 19.19 2.63 -7.90
N PRO A 118 19.81 3.82 -7.81
CA PRO A 118 21.24 3.97 -8.07
C PRO A 118 22.10 3.07 -7.17
N GLY A 119 21.81 3.06 -5.86
CA GLY A 119 22.49 2.20 -4.89
C GLY A 119 22.29 0.73 -5.17
N MET A 120 21.06 0.28 -5.42
CA MET A 120 20.73 -1.10 -5.78
C MET A 120 21.42 -1.54 -7.07
N ARG A 121 21.43 -0.68 -8.09
CA ARG A 121 22.10 -0.96 -9.37
C ARG A 121 23.60 -1.11 -9.21
N LYS A 122 24.24 -0.24 -8.42
CA LYS A 122 25.68 -0.33 -8.09
C LYS A 122 26.00 -1.64 -7.33
N ALA A 123 25.10 -2.06 -6.44
CA ALA A 123 25.23 -3.33 -5.71
C ALA A 123 24.90 -4.58 -6.55
N GLY A 124 24.36 -4.43 -7.77
CA GLY A 124 23.94 -5.55 -8.63
C GLY A 124 22.78 -6.39 -8.03
N SER A 125 22.09 -5.88 -7.04
CA SER A 125 21.00 -6.57 -6.36
C SER A 125 20.06 -5.61 -5.64
N GLY A 126 18.78 -5.95 -5.55
CA GLY A 126 17.80 -5.17 -4.82
C GLY A 126 16.43 -5.83 -4.79
N ARG A 127 15.58 -5.35 -3.88
CA ARG A 127 14.15 -5.73 -3.80
C ARG A 127 13.31 -4.47 -3.66
N ILE A 128 12.32 -4.33 -4.52
CA ILE A 128 11.29 -3.29 -4.42
C ILE A 128 9.96 -4.01 -4.20
N VAL A 129 9.32 -3.71 -3.09
CA VAL A 129 8.02 -4.27 -2.70
C VAL A 129 7.02 -3.13 -2.66
N ASN A 130 6.10 -3.11 -3.61
CA ASN A 130 5.08 -2.07 -3.72
C ASN A 130 3.75 -2.56 -3.16
N MET A 131 3.20 -1.82 -2.20
CA MET A 131 1.90 -2.11 -1.61
C MET A 131 0.78 -1.69 -2.57
N SER A 132 0.26 -2.67 -3.28
CA SER A 132 -0.94 -2.55 -4.12
C SER A 132 -2.20 -2.82 -3.27
N SER A 133 -3.22 -3.41 -3.85
CA SER A 133 -4.47 -3.80 -3.21
C SER A 133 -5.22 -4.79 -4.10
N MET A 134 -6.12 -5.58 -3.53
CA MET A 134 -7.14 -6.28 -4.32
C MET A 134 -7.93 -5.28 -5.19
N GLY A 135 -8.12 -4.05 -4.68
CA GLY A 135 -8.78 -2.94 -5.37
C GLY A 135 -8.04 -2.36 -6.57
N ALA A 136 -6.88 -2.92 -6.95
CA ALA A 136 -6.24 -2.67 -8.24
C ALA A 136 -6.70 -3.65 -9.36
N ASN A 137 -7.69 -4.48 -9.08
CA ASN A 137 -8.24 -5.44 -10.05
C ASN A 137 -9.75 -5.26 -10.27
N PHE A 138 -10.38 -4.44 -9.46
CA PHE A 138 -11.81 -4.06 -9.54
C PHE A 138 -12.02 -2.75 -8.80
N VAL A 139 -13.19 -2.15 -9.00
CA VAL A 139 -13.55 -0.88 -8.36
C VAL A 139 -14.84 -1.04 -7.58
N PHE A 140 -14.89 -0.48 -6.37
CA PHE A 140 -16.12 -0.23 -5.64
C PHE A 140 -16.52 1.25 -5.75
N PRO A 141 -17.84 1.55 -5.79
CA PRO A 141 -18.34 2.91 -5.78
C PRO A 141 -17.81 3.71 -4.57
N GLY A 142 -17.56 4.98 -4.76
CA GLY A 142 -16.99 5.85 -3.73
C GLY A 142 -15.47 5.67 -3.49
N GLY A 143 -14.85 4.65 -4.08
CA GLY A 143 -13.41 4.40 -3.96
C GLY A 143 -12.59 4.78 -5.21
N GLY A 144 -13.18 5.52 -6.17
CA GLY A 144 -12.59 5.76 -7.48
C GLY A 144 -11.17 6.31 -7.45
N ALA A 145 -10.91 7.33 -6.62
CA ALA A 145 -9.58 7.94 -6.47
C ALA A 145 -8.52 6.94 -5.95
N TYR A 146 -8.87 6.19 -4.91
CA TYR A 146 -8.01 5.17 -4.33
C TYR A 146 -7.71 4.04 -5.33
N HIS A 147 -8.75 3.47 -5.93
CA HIS A 147 -8.61 2.40 -6.90
C HIS A 147 -7.73 2.84 -8.08
N ALA A 148 -7.96 4.03 -8.64
CA ALA A 148 -7.14 4.60 -9.71
C ALA A 148 -5.66 4.67 -9.32
N SER A 149 -5.35 5.12 -8.09
CA SER A 149 -3.98 5.14 -7.59
C SER A 149 -3.35 3.74 -7.53
N LYS A 150 -4.11 2.72 -7.11
CA LYS A 150 -3.61 1.33 -7.02
C LYS A 150 -3.47 0.67 -8.40
N TYR A 151 -4.32 0.99 -9.37
CA TYR A 151 -4.12 0.61 -10.77
C TYR A 151 -2.85 1.24 -11.36
N ALA A 152 -2.58 2.52 -11.05
CA ALA A 152 -1.35 3.18 -11.45
C ALA A 152 -0.10 2.49 -10.86
N VAL A 153 -0.13 2.11 -9.58
CA VAL A 153 0.96 1.35 -8.92
C VAL A 153 1.21 0.02 -9.62
N GLU A 154 0.17 -0.71 -10.04
CA GLU A 154 0.32 -1.98 -10.78
C GLU A 154 1.03 -1.75 -12.14
N ALA A 155 0.56 -0.78 -12.92
CA ALA A 155 1.13 -0.48 -14.23
C ALA A 155 2.60 -0.05 -14.14
N ILE A 156 2.91 0.88 -13.21
CA ILE A 156 4.27 1.36 -12.97
C ILE A 156 5.18 0.21 -12.52
N SER A 157 4.71 -0.65 -11.63
CA SER A 157 5.50 -1.79 -11.14
C SER A 157 5.76 -2.84 -12.22
N ASP A 158 4.81 -3.05 -13.14
CA ASP A 158 5.01 -3.96 -14.27
C ASP A 158 6.07 -3.44 -15.24
N ALA A 159 6.05 -2.14 -15.58
CA ALA A 159 7.09 -1.53 -16.39
C ALA A 159 8.46 -1.62 -15.69
N LEU A 160 8.54 -1.14 -14.46
CA LEU A 160 9.76 -1.14 -13.66
C LEU A 160 10.40 -2.52 -13.56
N ARG A 161 9.61 -3.59 -13.40
CA ARG A 161 10.11 -4.96 -13.29
C ARG A 161 10.93 -5.38 -14.50
N PHE A 162 10.56 -4.96 -15.70
CA PHE A 162 11.35 -5.21 -16.92
C PHE A 162 12.59 -4.31 -16.97
N GLU A 163 12.44 -3.05 -16.65
CA GLU A 163 13.50 -2.04 -16.74
C GLU A 163 14.68 -2.35 -15.82
N VAL A 164 14.42 -2.88 -14.62
CA VAL A 164 15.48 -3.11 -13.61
C VAL A 164 15.98 -4.55 -13.54
N LYS A 165 15.37 -5.47 -14.31
CA LYS A 165 15.70 -6.91 -14.25
C LYS A 165 17.17 -7.21 -14.55
N GLY A 166 17.74 -6.50 -15.52
CA GLY A 166 19.14 -6.65 -15.92
C GLY A 166 20.15 -6.25 -14.83
N PHE A 167 19.71 -5.47 -13.84
CA PHE A 167 20.53 -5.03 -12.70
C PHE A 167 20.41 -5.96 -11.48
N GLY A 168 19.76 -7.12 -11.58
CA GLY A 168 19.55 -8.02 -10.46
C GLY A 168 18.51 -7.55 -9.44
N ILE A 169 17.69 -6.56 -9.80
CA ILE A 169 16.67 -5.97 -8.93
C ILE A 169 15.32 -6.65 -9.20
N GLY A 170 14.68 -7.13 -8.14
CA GLY A 170 13.35 -7.73 -8.20
C GLY A 170 12.26 -6.77 -7.73
N VAL A 171 11.13 -6.74 -8.45
CA VAL A 171 9.95 -5.93 -8.10
C VAL A 171 8.77 -6.85 -7.82
N THR A 172 8.16 -6.67 -6.66
CA THR A 172 7.00 -7.45 -6.20
C THR A 172 5.84 -6.53 -5.85
N LEU A 173 4.64 -6.89 -6.31
CA LEU A 173 3.39 -6.28 -5.89
C LEU A 173 2.73 -7.13 -4.81
N ILE A 174 2.41 -6.53 -3.67
CA ILE A 174 1.58 -7.16 -2.66
C ILE A 174 0.14 -6.65 -2.86
N GLN A 175 -0.81 -7.58 -2.95
CA GLN A 175 -2.23 -7.29 -3.15
C GLN A 175 -3.04 -7.73 -1.91
N PRO A 176 -3.08 -6.93 -0.83
CA PRO A 176 -3.88 -7.23 0.34
C PRO A 176 -5.38 -7.20 0.01
N GLY A 177 -6.14 -8.07 0.67
CA GLY A 177 -7.59 -7.98 0.73
C GLY A 177 -8.04 -7.13 1.90
N ALA A 178 -9.11 -7.54 2.59
CA ALA A 178 -9.58 -6.89 3.80
C ALA A 178 -8.61 -7.19 4.95
N ILE A 179 -7.80 -6.23 5.33
CA ILE A 179 -6.85 -6.33 6.47
C ILE A 179 -7.38 -5.48 7.61
N ARG A 180 -7.42 -6.02 8.82
CA ARG A 180 -7.83 -5.32 10.04
C ARG A 180 -6.80 -4.27 10.43
N THR A 181 -7.04 -3.05 10.02
CA THR A 181 -6.22 -1.85 10.25
C THR A 181 -7.12 -0.64 10.41
N GLU A 182 -6.54 0.52 10.65
CA GLU A 182 -7.26 1.81 10.64
C GLU A 182 -7.74 2.24 9.23
N PHE A 183 -7.62 1.38 8.21
CA PHE A 183 -8.01 1.73 6.85
C PHE A 183 -9.49 2.09 6.73
N ALA A 184 -10.39 1.34 7.39
CA ALA A 184 -11.82 1.61 7.35
C ALA A 184 -12.17 2.97 7.98
N SER A 185 -11.52 3.34 9.09
CA SER A 185 -11.68 4.65 9.71
C SER A 185 -11.15 5.78 8.81
N THR A 186 -10.04 5.55 8.11
CA THR A 186 -9.47 6.50 7.14
C THR A 186 -10.41 6.73 5.96
N VAL A 187 -11.03 5.66 5.43
CA VAL A 187 -12.05 5.76 4.37
C VAL A 187 -13.22 6.62 4.84
N LYS A 188 -13.73 6.37 6.05
CA LYS A 188 -14.85 7.12 6.62
C LYS A 188 -14.50 8.59 6.83
N ALA A 189 -13.33 8.89 7.36
CA ALA A 189 -12.85 10.26 7.57
C ALA A 189 -12.61 11.03 6.26
N GLY A 190 -12.34 10.32 5.15
CA GLY A 190 -12.14 10.93 3.84
C GLY A 190 -13.42 11.16 3.02
N LEU A 191 -14.58 10.75 3.53
CA LEU A 191 -15.85 10.97 2.83
C LEU A 191 -16.27 12.44 2.93
N PRO A 192 -16.71 13.06 1.83
CA PRO A 192 -17.27 14.40 1.87
C PRO A 192 -18.49 14.44 2.78
N GLU A 193 -18.51 15.39 3.71
CA GLU A 193 -19.64 15.71 4.55
C GLU A 193 -20.52 16.76 3.86
N GLY A 194 -21.82 16.74 4.14
CA GLY A 194 -22.75 17.76 3.67
C GLY A 194 -24.04 17.21 3.08
N GLU A 195 -24.90 18.13 2.65
CA GLU A 195 -26.17 17.86 1.97
C GLU A 195 -25.95 17.84 0.45
N GLY A 196 -26.84 17.16 -0.27
CA GLY A 196 -26.80 17.13 -1.73
C GLY A 196 -27.09 15.75 -2.32
N PRO A 197 -27.08 15.61 -3.65
CA PRO A 197 -27.51 14.38 -4.33
C PRO A 197 -26.67 13.15 -3.98
N TYR A 198 -25.45 13.34 -3.45
CA TYR A 198 -24.55 12.24 -3.05
C TYR A 198 -24.48 11.98 -1.55
N ALA A 199 -25.19 12.72 -0.70
CA ALA A 199 -25.11 12.58 0.75
C ALA A 199 -25.46 11.14 1.21
N ALA A 200 -26.60 10.62 0.78
CA ALA A 200 -27.03 9.26 1.09
C ALA A 200 -26.06 8.21 0.52
N PHE A 201 -25.54 8.42 -0.69
CA PHE A 201 -24.56 7.54 -1.30
C PHE A 201 -23.24 7.49 -0.51
N ASN A 202 -22.69 8.64 -0.12
CA ASN A 202 -21.46 8.71 0.67
C ASN A 202 -21.62 8.04 2.05
N ALA A 203 -22.77 8.23 2.70
CA ALA A 203 -23.08 7.56 3.97
C ALA A 203 -23.09 6.04 3.83
N GLU A 204 -23.72 5.51 2.78
CA GLU A 204 -23.74 4.06 2.52
C GLU A 204 -22.36 3.51 2.10
N VAL A 205 -21.54 4.27 1.37
CA VAL A 205 -20.15 3.91 1.10
C VAL A 205 -19.35 3.72 2.40
N GLY A 206 -19.49 4.66 3.34
CA GLY A 206 -18.85 4.57 4.65
C GLY A 206 -19.30 3.33 5.42
N LYS A 207 -20.61 3.06 5.46
CA LYS A 207 -21.19 1.91 6.12
C LYS A 207 -20.75 0.59 5.46
N ALA A 208 -20.89 0.47 4.14
CA ALA A 208 -20.49 -0.72 3.40
C ALA A 208 -19.00 -1.03 3.56
N THR A 209 -18.16 -0.01 3.63
CA THR A 209 -16.72 -0.17 3.90
C THR A 209 -16.50 -0.69 5.32
N SER A 210 -17.10 -0.06 6.35
CA SER A 210 -16.98 -0.52 7.74
C SER A 210 -17.44 -1.98 7.88
N ASP A 211 -18.60 -2.32 7.32
CA ASP A 211 -19.12 -3.68 7.36
C ASP A 211 -18.19 -4.68 6.65
N ALA A 212 -17.59 -4.30 5.51
CA ALA A 212 -16.67 -5.15 4.77
C ALA A 212 -15.38 -5.48 5.55
N TYR A 213 -14.90 -4.55 6.38
CA TYR A 213 -13.65 -4.72 7.13
C TYR A 213 -13.88 -5.21 8.57
N GLU A 214 -15.02 -4.92 9.19
CA GLU A 214 -15.23 -5.17 10.63
C GLU A 214 -16.21 -6.32 10.92
N LYS A 215 -17.32 -6.44 10.18
CA LYS A 215 -18.46 -7.30 10.58
C LYS A 215 -18.98 -8.24 9.51
N GLY A 216 -18.82 -7.89 8.24
CA GLY A 216 -19.42 -8.61 7.11
C GLY A 216 -18.77 -9.95 6.80
N PRO A 217 -19.32 -10.71 5.84
CA PRO A 217 -18.71 -11.97 5.36
C PRO A 217 -17.29 -11.75 4.83
N LEU A 218 -17.00 -10.59 4.24
CA LEU A 218 -15.68 -10.25 3.73
C LEU A 218 -14.65 -10.05 4.85
N ALA A 219 -15.06 -9.52 6.01
CA ALA A 219 -14.22 -9.40 7.20
C ALA A 219 -13.73 -10.76 7.70
N LYS A 220 -14.59 -11.80 7.61
CA LYS A 220 -14.22 -13.19 7.99
C LYS A 220 -13.20 -13.80 7.03
N LEU A 221 -13.14 -13.33 5.80
CA LEU A 221 -12.16 -13.71 4.77
C LEU A 221 -10.98 -12.75 4.71
N GLY A 222 -10.93 -11.80 5.64
CA GLY A 222 -9.84 -10.85 5.84
C GLY A 222 -8.64 -11.47 6.54
N GLY A 223 -7.71 -10.62 6.93
CA GLY A 223 -6.49 -11.02 7.65
C GLY A 223 -5.99 -9.91 8.57
N GLU A 224 -4.87 -10.22 9.22
CA GLU A 224 -4.15 -9.30 10.09
C GLU A 224 -3.00 -8.62 9.34
N PRO A 225 -2.50 -7.48 9.81
CA PRO A 225 -1.30 -6.84 9.28
C PRO A 225 -0.10 -7.79 9.16
N ASP A 226 0.04 -8.74 10.09
CA ASP A 226 1.12 -9.73 10.08
C ASP A 226 1.05 -10.70 8.89
N ASP A 227 -0.14 -11.00 8.37
CA ASP A 227 -0.27 -11.84 7.17
C ASP A 227 0.33 -11.15 5.93
N VAL A 228 0.19 -9.82 5.87
CA VAL A 228 0.85 -9.01 4.83
C VAL A 228 2.34 -8.94 5.07
N ALA A 229 2.76 -8.76 6.32
CA ALA A 229 4.18 -8.74 6.70
C ALA A 229 4.90 -10.06 6.34
N LYS A 230 4.26 -11.21 6.53
CA LYS A 230 4.76 -12.53 6.06
C LYS A 230 4.96 -12.57 4.54
N ALA A 231 4.04 -11.99 3.78
CA ALA A 231 4.16 -11.93 2.33
C ALA A 231 5.31 -11.00 1.89
N VAL A 232 5.49 -9.87 2.58
CA VAL A 232 6.61 -8.95 2.34
C VAL A 232 7.95 -9.61 2.65
N GLU A 233 8.08 -10.27 3.80
CA GLU A 233 9.28 -11.05 4.18
C GLU A 233 9.62 -12.08 3.09
N LYS A 234 8.64 -12.89 2.69
CA LYS A 234 8.81 -13.88 1.61
C LYS A 234 9.24 -13.23 0.30
N ALA A 235 8.72 -12.05 -0.05
CA ALA A 235 9.11 -11.33 -1.26
C ALA A 235 10.57 -10.84 -1.23
N ILE A 236 11.03 -10.38 -0.06
CA ILE A 236 12.38 -9.88 0.16
C ILE A 236 13.40 -11.03 0.14
N ASP A 237 13.07 -12.16 0.76
CA ASP A 237 13.98 -13.29 0.97
C ASP A 237 14.03 -14.28 -0.17
N ALA A 238 13.02 -14.27 -1.04
CA ALA A 238 12.96 -15.19 -2.15
C ALA A 238 14.19 -15.06 -3.07
N LYS A 239 14.79 -16.19 -3.47
CA LYS A 239 15.86 -16.21 -4.50
C LYS A 239 15.39 -15.53 -5.78
N ARG A 240 14.15 -15.76 -6.17
CA ARG A 240 13.48 -15.10 -7.30
C ARG A 240 12.29 -14.33 -6.77
N ALA A 241 12.30 -13.02 -6.88
CA ALA A 241 11.21 -12.16 -6.43
C ALA A 241 9.88 -12.58 -7.10
N PRO A 242 8.82 -12.87 -6.32
CA PRO A 242 7.50 -13.12 -6.89
C PRO A 242 6.97 -11.84 -7.55
N ILE A 243 6.20 -12.00 -8.64
CA ILE A 243 5.67 -10.84 -9.37
C ILE A 243 4.52 -10.20 -8.57
N ARG A 244 3.55 -11.01 -8.13
CA ARG A 244 2.38 -10.61 -7.35
C ARG A 244 2.09 -11.60 -6.25
N MET A 245 1.69 -11.08 -5.10
CA MET A 245 1.25 -11.89 -3.97
C MET A 245 -0.10 -11.37 -3.47
N ARG A 246 -1.14 -12.15 -3.68
CA ARG A 246 -2.46 -11.91 -3.09
C ARG A 246 -2.44 -12.38 -1.66
N VAL A 247 -2.82 -11.49 -0.76
CA VAL A 247 -2.87 -11.80 0.66
C VAL A 247 -4.32 -11.82 1.13
N THR A 248 -4.71 -12.87 1.77
CA THR A 248 -6.05 -13.19 2.28
C THR A 248 -6.98 -13.87 1.27
N PRO A 249 -7.90 -14.71 1.78
CA PRO A 249 -8.95 -15.31 0.97
C PRO A 249 -9.85 -14.28 0.27
N SER A 250 -10.12 -13.12 0.91
CA SER A 250 -10.93 -12.05 0.32
C SER A 250 -10.33 -11.49 -0.97
N ALA A 251 -9.00 -11.33 -1.05
CA ALA A 251 -8.33 -10.88 -2.26
C ALA A 251 -8.48 -11.91 -3.40
N HIS A 252 -8.26 -13.19 -3.09
CA HIS A 252 -8.42 -14.27 -4.07
C HIS A 252 -9.85 -14.36 -4.60
N LEU A 253 -10.84 -14.29 -3.70
CA LEU A 253 -12.26 -14.41 -4.04
C LEU A 253 -12.70 -13.26 -4.95
N LEU A 254 -12.54 -12.02 -4.52
CA LEU A 254 -13.06 -10.86 -5.27
C LEU A 254 -12.36 -10.64 -6.61
N ILE A 255 -11.04 -10.84 -6.68
CA ILE A 255 -10.31 -10.75 -7.94
C ILE A 255 -10.78 -11.83 -8.93
N THR A 256 -11.01 -13.05 -8.45
CA THR A 256 -11.52 -14.14 -9.30
C THR A 256 -12.95 -13.88 -9.73
N GLN A 257 -13.81 -13.44 -8.80
CA GLN A 257 -15.20 -13.09 -9.09
C GLN A 257 -15.32 -11.99 -10.17
N LYS A 258 -14.55 -10.90 -10.05
CA LYS A 258 -14.52 -9.83 -11.06
C LYS A 258 -14.13 -10.37 -12.45
N ARG A 259 -13.12 -11.23 -12.53
CA ARG A 259 -12.70 -11.84 -13.79
C ARG A 259 -13.77 -12.68 -14.45
N LEU A 260 -14.53 -13.43 -13.66
CA LEU A 260 -15.62 -14.30 -14.14
C LEU A 260 -16.86 -13.49 -14.54
N LEU A 261 -17.25 -12.53 -13.73
CA LEU A 261 -18.48 -11.73 -13.94
C LEU A 261 -18.34 -10.73 -15.09
N ARG A 262 -17.12 -10.36 -15.46
CA ARG A 262 -16.85 -9.26 -16.40
C ARG A 262 -17.52 -7.96 -15.94
N ASP A 263 -17.69 -6.97 -16.81
CA ASP A 263 -18.14 -5.64 -16.38
C ASP A 263 -19.62 -5.62 -15.97
N ARG A 264 -20.52 -6.07 -16.84
CA ARG A 264 -21.98 -6.05 -16.54
C ARG A 264 -22.37 -6.88 -15.33
N GLY A 265 -21.77 -8.08 -15.20
CA GLY A 265 -22.03 -8.94 -14.04
C GLY A 265 -21.46 -8.34 -12.76
N TRP A 266 -20.29 -7.69 -12.83
CA TRP A 266 -19.72 -6.98 -11.70
C TRP A 266 -20.57 -5.79 -11.30
N ASP A 267 -21.04 -4.97 -12.23
CA ASP A 267 -21.93 -3.85 -11.96
C ASP A 267 -23.23 -4.27 -11.32
N ALA A 268 -23.81 -5.40 -11.76
CA ALA A 268 -24.99 -6.00 -11.13
C ALA A 268 -24.68 -6.42 -9.68
N PHE A 269 -23.57 -7.11 -9.45
CA PHE A 269 -23.14 -7.51 -8.10
C PHE A 269 -22.92 -6.28 -7.19
N VAL A 270 -22.18 -5.29 -7.65
CA VAL A 270 -21.91 -4.04 -6.89
C VAL A 270 -23.22 -3.30 -6.60
N GLY A 271 -24.14 -3.25 -7.57
CA GLY A 271 -25.45 -2.64 -7.42
C GLY A 271 -26.34 -3.26 -6.33
N THR A 272 -26.03 -4.48 -5.86
CA THR A 272 -26.69 -5.07 -4.69
C THR A 272 -26.12 -4.59 -3.36
N GLN A 273 -24.93 -4.02 -3.36
CA GLN A 273 -24.20 -3.61 -2.15
C GLN A 273 -24.24 -2.09 -1.93
N PHE A 274 -24.40 -1.32 -3.01
CA PHE A 274 -24.35 0.13 -2.98
C PHE A 274 -25.60 0.73 -3.62
N PRO A 275 -26.28 1.68 -2.96
CA PRO A 275 -27.39 2.38 -3.56
C PRO A 275 -26.92 3.27 -4.71
N ARG A 276 -27.76 3.45 -5.71
CA ARG A 276 -27.53 4.44 -6.76
C ARG A 276 -27.92 5.81 -6.25
N PRO A 277 -27.10 6.86 -6.46
CA PRO A 277 -27.51 8.24 -6.21
C PRO A 277 -28.81 8.55 -6.98
N ARG A 278 -29.70 9.34 -6.39
CA ARG A 278 -30.99 9.75 -7.00
C ARG A 278 -31.08 11.25 -7.01
#